data_3335115a4856f2bfcf5d49de6cd7a9da
#
_entry.id   3335115a4856f2bfcf5d49de6cd7a9da
#
_cell.length_a   1.000
_cell.length_b   1.000
_cell.length_c   1.000
_cell.angle_alpha   90.00
_cell.angle_beta   90.00
_cell.angle_gamma   90.00
#
_symmetry.space_group_name_H-M   'P 1'
#
loop_
_entity.id
_entity.type
_entity.pdbx_description
1 polymer ?
#
loop_
_entity_poly.entity_id
_entity_poly.type
_entity_poly.pdbx_seq_one_letter_code
_entity_poly.pdbx_strand_id
1 'polypeptide(L)'
;MVKSIEEINRRIASGEAVVVNAEEMIAIVEEKGPAKAAEEVDVVTTGTFAPMCSSGALFNLGHPTPKIKIEQAWLNGVPAYGGLAAVDIYLGATSLPSDDPRNKVYPGTFRYGGGHVIEDFVAGKEIILRATGYGTDCYPRRELETVITKESINEAMLLNPRNCYQNYACAVNASERLIYTYMGMLKPELGNATYCSAGQLSPLLNDPYYRTIGVGTRIFLGGGIGHVISHGTQHNPCAPRGPNGVVTGPAGTLAVMGDLKQMSPKWLRGVSMVGYGASLAVGIGIPIPILDEEMARFTGVKDSEIFTEVVDYGSYATGGEVLAKVSYAELRSGTITVRGKEVPTASISSYAKAREIANILKEWIQSGRFTLSNPVAPLPGPESGHSPKGLKV
;
A
#
# COMPACT_ATOMS: atom_id res chain seq x y z
N MET A 1 -0.95 33.12 -1.99
CA MET A 1 0.16 32.90 -2.98
C MET A 1 -0.02 31.49 -3.52
N VAL A 2 0.11 31.28 -4.83
CA VAL A 2 0.04 29.96 -5.46
C VAL A 2 1.45 29.62 -5.92
N LYS A 3 2.01 28.50 -5.43
CA LYS A 3 3.33 27.98 -5.83
C LYS A 3 3.16 26.94 -6.95
N SER A 4 4.19 26.71 -7.75
CA SER A 4 4.24 25.60 -8.72
C SER A 4 5.22 24.52 -8.27
N ILE A 5 5.06 23.29 -8.81
CA ILE A 5 6.00 22.19 -8.54
C ILE A 5 7.41 22.54 -9.06
N GLU A 6 7.51 23.25 -10.18
CA GLU A 6 8.78 23.72 -10.75
C GLU A 6 9.49 24.71 -9.82
N GLU A 7 8.74 25.63 -9.21
CA GLU A 7 9.26 26.57 -8.23
C GLU A 7 9.77 25.83 -6.98
N ILE A 8 8.98 24.91 -6.46
CA ILE A 8 9.36 24.07 -5.32
C ILE A 8 10.62 23.25 -5.64
N ASN A 9 10.70 22.64 -6.83
CA ASN A 9 11.90 21.90 -7.25
C ASN A 9 13.14 22.78 -7.38
N ARG A 10 13.01 24.05 -7.80
CA ARG A 10 14.13 25.00 -7.78
C ARG A 10 14.61 25.27 -6.36
N ARG A 11 13.69 25.43 -5.41
CA ARG A 11 14.03 25.60 -3.98
C ARG A 11 14.64 24.36 -3.38
N ILE A 12 14.22 23.16 -3.79
CA ILE A 12 14.87 21.88 -3.40
C ILE A 12 16.32 21.87 -3.91
N ALA A 13 16.53 22.23 -5.17
CA ALA A 13 17.86 22.22 -5.78
C ALA A 13 18.81 23.26 -5.15
N SER A 14 18.30 24.41 -4.69
CA SER A 14 19.09 25.43 -3.97
C SER A 14 19.26 25.16 -2.47
N GLY A 15 18.57 24.12 -1.93
CA GLY A 15 18.57 23.82 -0.49
C GLY A 15 17.71 24.77 0.36
N GLU A 16 16.85 25.57 -0.26
CA GLU A 16 15.98 26.56 0.40
C GLU A 16 14.57 26.03 0.68
N ALA A 17 14.22 24.84 0.18
CA ALA A 17 12.89 24.28 0.36
C ALA A 17 12.61 23.92 1.82
N VAL A 18 11.49 24.36 2.34
CA VAL A 18 10.99 23.99 3.66
C VAL A 18 10.16 22.70 3.54
N VAL A 19 10.74 21.61 4.03
CA VAL A 19 10.16 20.28 3.97
C VAL A 19 9.84 19.80 5.39
N VAL A 20 8.59 19.45 5.64
CA VAL A 20 8.11 18.93 6.92
C VAL A 20 7.38 17.60 6.73
N ASN A 21 7.24 16.78 7.76
CA ASN A 21 6.32 15.64 7.70
C ASN A 21 4.90 16.08 8.10
N ALA A 22 3.91 15.21 7.87
CA ALA A 22 2.50 15.54 8.12
C ALA A 22 2.22 15.85 9.62
N GLU A 23 2.94 15.24 10.55
CA GLU A 23 2.78 15.54 11.99
C GLU A 23 3.32 16.94 12.35
N GLU A 24 4.43 17.36 11.75
CA GLU A 24 4.98 18.71 11.91
C GLU A 24 4.06 19.76 11.27
N MET A 25 3.46 19.44 10.11
CA MET A 25 2.53 20.33 9.40
C MET A 25 1.28 20.65 10.23
N ILE A 26 0.76 19.66 10.95
CA ILE A 26 -0.39 19.85 11.86
C ILE A 26 -0.08 20.95 12.88
N ALA A 27 1.08 20.88 13.55
CA ALA A 27 1.47 21.88 14.55
C ALA A 27 1.62 23.28 13.93
N ILE A 28 2.18 23.38 12.72
CA ILE A 28 2.33 24.66 12.00
C ILE A 28 0.98 25.26 11.65
N VAL A 29 0.04 24.45 11.14
CA VAL A 29 -1.31 24.89 10.79
C VAL A 29 -2.10 25.33 12.03
N GLU A 30 -1.95 24.61 13.16
CA GLU A 30 -2.60 24.99 14.41
C GLU A 30 -2.06 26.32 14.98
N GLU A 31 -0.75 26.54 14.91
CA GLU A 31 -0.12 27.75 15.44
C GLU A 31 -0.36 28.98 14.55
N LYS A 32 -0.24 28.83 13.22
CA LYS A 32 -0.14 29.95 12.28
C LYS A 32 -1.32 30.10 11.33
N GLY A 33 -2.18 29.10 11.28
CA GLY A 33 -3.26 28.99 10.31
C GLY A 33 -2.78 28.54 8.91
N PRO A 34 -3.70 28.03 8.06
CA PRO A 34 -3.34 27.42 6.78
C PRO A 34 -2.76 28.43 5.78
N ALA A 35 -3.18 29.68 5.78
CA ALA A 35 -2.64 30.70 4.88
C ALA A 35 -1.13 30.94 5.12
N LYS A 36 -0.73 31.11 6.38
CA LYS A 36 0.66 31.33 6.74
C LYS A 36 1.50 30.05 6.58
N ALA A 37 0.95 28.90 6.91
CA ALA A 37 1.58 27.62 6.67
C ALA A 37 1.88 27.38 5.17
N ALA A 38 0.97 27.79 4.28
CA ALA A 38 1.18 27.71 2.83
C ALA A 38 2.31 28.63 2.32
N GLU A 39 2.52 29.77 2.95
CA GLU A 39 3.66 30.65 2.62
C GLU A 39 4.99 30.04 3.05
N GLU A 40 5.05 29.43 4.23
CA GLU A 40 6.28 28.98 4.87
C GLU A 40 6.71 27.56 4.45
N VAL A 41 5.77 26.64 4.20
CA VAL A 41 6.05 25.23 3.88
C VAL A 41 5.94 24.97 2.39
N ASP A 42 6.89 24.24 1.82
CA ASP A 42 6.90 23.86 0.41
C ASP A 42 6.43 22.43 0.16
N VAL A 43 6.80 21.49 1.04
CA VAL A 43 6.48 20.08 0.88
C VAL A 43 6.13 19.46 2.23
N VAL A 44 5.04 18.69 2.24
CA VAL A 44 4.69 17.81 3.35
C VAL A 44 4.94 16.35 2.94
N THR A 45 5.73 15.62 3.71
CA THR A 45 5.97 14.21 3.47
C THR A 45 5.02 13.33 4.27
N THR A 46 4.53 12.30 3.61
CA THR A 46 3.57 11.33 4.14
C THR A 46 4.15 9.92 4.11
N GLY A 47 3.50 8.97 4.77
CA GLY A 47 3.95 7.59 4.77
C GLY A 47 2.85 6.60 5.15
N THR A 48 2.99 5.37 4.67
CA THR A 48 2.17 4.23 5.05
C THR A 48 2.98 2.94 5.00
N PHE A 49 2.68 1.99 5.89
CA PHE A 49 3.25 0.65 5.89
C PHE A 49 2.20 -0.34 6.35
N ALA A 50 1.67 -1.12 5.42
CA ALA A 50 0.56 -2.04 5.69
C ALA A 50 0.61 -3.28 4.78
N PRO A 51 0.02 -4.42 5.20
CA PRO A 51 -0.22 -5.57 4.33
C PRO A 51 -1.13 -5.20 3.17
N MET A 52 -0.70 -5.52 1.94
CA MET A 52 -1.43 -5.28 0.69
C MET A 52 -1.49 -6.55 -0.15
N CYS A 53 -2.59 -7.30 -0.04
CA CYS A 53 -2.79 -8.58 -0.70
C CYS A 53 -2.72 -8.50 -2.24
N SER A 54 -3.02 -7.33 -2.81
CA SER A 54 -2.95 -7.07 -4.25
C SER A 54 -1.53 -6.92 -4.80
N SER A 55 -0.51 -6.96 -3.96
CA SER A 55 0.90 -6.84 -4.38
C SER A 55 1.37 -8.06 -5.16
N GLY A 56 2.35 -7.86 -6.03
CA GLY A 56 3.06 -8.93 -6.72
C GLY A 56 4.35 -8.44 -7.36
N ALA A 57 5.10 -9.37 -7.91
CA ALA A 57 6.38 -9.11 -8.57
C ALA A 57 6.38 -9.68 -9.99
N LEU A 58 6.80 -8.86 -10.94
CA LEU A 58 7.12 -9.27 -12.31
C LEU A 58 8.63 -9.46 -12.41
N PHE A 59 9.06 -10.62 -12.89
CA PHE A 59 10.47 -10.95 -13.09
C PHE A 59 10.74 -11.26 -14.57
N ASN A 60 11.78 -10.67 -15.14
CA ASN A 60 12.41 -11.16 -16.35
C ASN A 60 13.67 -11.94 -15.98
N LEU A 61 13.64 -13.26 -16.18
CA LEU A 61 14.67 -14.19 -15.69
C LEU A 61 15.92 -14.24 -16.58
N GLY A 62 15.80 -13.75 -17.84
CA GLY A 62 16.81 -13.98 -18.86
C GLY A 62 16.70 -15.40 -19.48
N HIS A 63 17.32 -15.58 -20.66
CA HIS A 63 17.28 -16.85 -21.37
C HIS A 63 18.41 -17.79 -21.00
N PRO A 64 18.11 -19.04 -20.56
CA PRO A 64 19.12 -20.11 -20.49
C PRO A 64 19.52 -20.59 -21.90
N THR A 65 20.59 -21.38 -21.97
CA THR A 65 20.98 -22.10 -23.19
C THR A 65 20.87 -23.62 -22.94
N PRO A 66 20.05 -24.36 -23.70
CA PRO A 66 19.07 -23.89 -24.71
C PRO A 66 17.93 -23.10 -24.08
N LYS A 67 17.24 -22.30 -24.92
CA LYS A 67 16.14 -21.42 -24.44
C LYS A 67 14.92 -22.21 -24.00
N ILE A 68 14.16 -21.63 -23.06
CA ILE A 68 12.86 -22.09 -22.59
C ILE A 68 11.78 -21.01 -22.86
N LYS A 69 10.56 -21.44 -23.18
CA LYS A 69 9.34 -20.64 -23.07
C LYS A 69 8.56 -21.18 -21.88
N ILE A 70 8.54 -20.42 -20.78
CA ILE A 70 7.96 -20.84 -19.52
C ILE A 70 6.43 -20.86 -19.62
N GLU A 71 5.82 -21.95 -19.21
CA GLU A 71 4.37 -22.10 -19.05
C GLU A 71 3.97 -22.11 -17.58
N GLN A 72 4.77 -22.78 -16.73
CA GLN A 72 4.58 -22.84 -15.29
C GLN A 72 5.91 -22.58 -14.60
N ALA A 73 5.87 -21.86 -13.50
CA ALA A 73 7.03 -21.58 -12.69
C ALA A 73 6.71 -21.68 -11.17
N TRP A 74 7.75 -21.98 -10.41
CA TRP A 74 7.70 -21.98 -8.95
C TRP A 74 8.95 -21.31 -8.40
N LEU A 75 8.78 -20.44 -7.43
CA LEU A 75 9.84 -19.76 -6.69
C LEU A 75 9.79 -20.25 -5.24
N ASN A 76 10.83 -20.98 -4.80
CA ASN A 76 10.83 -21.68 -3.51
C ASN A 76 9.56 -22.54 -3.28
N GLY A 77 9.06 -23.22 -4.33
CA GLY A 77 7.83 -24.01 -4.29
C GLY A 77 6.53 -23.21 -4.34
N VAL A 78 6.59 -21.87 -4.37
CA VAL A 78 5.41 -21.00 -4.54
C VAL A 78 5.13 -20.79 -6.02
N PRO A 79 3.91 -21.11 -6.52
CA PRO A 79 3.59 -20.98 -7.94
C PRO A 79 3.59 -19.52 -8.38
N ALA A 80 4.16 -19.29 -9.57
CA ALA A 80 4.17 -18.03 -10.30
C ALA A 80 3.57 -18.22 -11.69
N TYR A 81 2.92 -17.19 -12.21
CA TYR A 81 2.29 -17.23 -13.53
C TYR A 81 3.32 -17.03 -14.65
N GLY A 82 3.41 -18.00 -15.59
CA GLY A 82 4.34 -18.00 -16.71
C GLY A 82 3.71 -17.68 -18.08
N GLY A 83 2.43 -17.31 -18.16
CA GLY A 83 1.71 -17.04 -19.42
C GLY A 83 1.99 -15.64 -20.01
N LEU A 84 3.21 -15.14 -19.85
CA LEU A 84 3.70 -13.85 -20.38
C LEU A 84 4.71 -14.09 -21.52
N ALA A 85 5.68 -13.18 -21.72
CA ALA A 85 6.79 -13.43 -22.63
C ALA A 85 7.64 -14.62 -22.15
N ALA A 86 8.50 -15.17 -23.00
CA ALA A 86 9.10 -16.50 -22.84
C ALA A 86 9.74 -16.76 -21.47
N VAL A 87 10.36 -15.76 -20.84
CA VAL A 87 11.05 -15.87 -19.56
C VAL A 87 10.55 -14.84 -18.51
N ASP A 88 9.40 -14.25 -18.79
CA ASP A 88 8.72 -13.37 -17.85
C ASP A 88 7.76 -14.19 -16.98
N ILE A 89 7.81 -13.96 -15.68
CA ILE A 89 6.89 -14.59 -14.71
C ILE A 89 6.33 -13.56 -13.77
N TYR A 90 5.10 -13.78 -13.30
CA TYR A 90 4.46 -12.94 -12.27
C TYR A 90 4.15 -13.76 -11.03
N LEU A 91 4.62 -13.28 -9.88
CA LEU A 91 4.37 -13.86 -8.57
C LEU A 91 3.43 -12.97 -7.77
N GLY A 92 2.23 -13.44 -7.48
CA GLY A 92 1.30 -12.76 -6.56
C GLY A 92 1.73 -12.93 -5.10
N ALA A 93 1.62 -11.87 -4.30
CA ALA A 93 1.96 -11.91 -2.86
C ALA A 93 1.13 -12.94 -2.08
N THR A 94 -0.07 -13.25 -2.55
CA THR A 94 -0.98 -14.22 -1.93
C THR A 94 -0.83 -15.65 -2.46
N SER A 95 0.04 -15.89 -3.46
CA SER A 95 0.35 -17.25 -3.94
C SER A 95 0.87 -18.13 -2.80
N LEU A 96 0.43 -19.38 -2.73
CA LEU A 96 0.77 -20.33 -1.67
C LEU A 96 1.38 -21.61 -2.24
N PRO A 97 2.34 -22.25 -1.54
CA PRO A 97 2.79 -23.59 -1.91
C PRO A 97 1.61 -24.57 -1.94
N SER A 98 1.52 -25.38 -3.01
CA SER A 98 0.41 -26.32 -3.20
C SER A 98 0.44 -27.50 -2.24
N ASP A 99 1.61 -27.83 -1.71
CA ASP A 99 1.93 -29.04 -0.94
C ASP A 99 2.20 -28.79 0.55
N ASP A 100 2.10 -27.57 1.05
CA ASP A 100 2.19 -27.30 2.49
C ASP A 100 0.93 -27.79 3.23
N PRO A 101 1.01 -28.88 4.03
CA PRO A 101 -0.14 -29.44 4.73
C PRO A 101 -0.75 -28.47 5.75
N ARG A 102 0.01 -27.49 6.24
CA ARG A 102 -0.44 -26.50 7.22
C ARG A 102 -1.42 -25.50 6.60
N ASN A 103 -1.47 -25.40 5.26
CA ASN A 103 -2.40 -24.56 4.53
C ASN A 103 -3.69 -25.29 4.13
N LYS A 104 -3.72 -26.65 4.31
CA LYS A 104 -4.87 -27.51 3.95
C LYS A 104 -5.81 -27.79 5.12
N VAL A 105 -5.55 -27.21 6.29
CA VAL A 105 -6.37 -27.31 7.50
C VAL A 105 -7.01 -25.97 7.82
N TYR A 106 -8.04 -25.97 8.65
CA TYR A 106 -8.67 -24.73 9.13
C TYR A 106 -8.51 -24.62 10.66
N PRO A 107 -7.99 -23.47 11.16
CA PRO A 107 -7.38 -22.37 10.38
C PRO A 107 -5.98 -22.75 9.86
N GLY A 108 -5.68 -22.43 8.59
CA GLY A 108 -4.35 -22.59 8.02
C GLY A 108 -3.37 -21.56 8.58
N THR A 109 -2.06 -21.88 8.57
CA THR A 109 -1.05 -20.95 9.15
C THR A 109 -0.34 -20.08 8.13
N PHE A 110 -0.29 -20.48 6.85
CA PHE A 110 0.27 -19.71 5.73
C PHE A 110 1.62 -19.09 5.99
N ARG A 111 2.55 -19.87 6.58
CA ARG A 111 3.85 -19.37 7.05
C ARG A 111 4.77 -18.88 5.94
N TYR A 112 4.54 -19.34 4.71
CA TYR A 112 5.31 -18.95 3.54
C TYR A 112 4.38 -18.79 2.33
N GLY A 113 4.68 -17.86 1.46
CA GLY A 113 3.92 -17.58 0.23
C GLY A 113 4.60 -16.50 -0.58
N GLY A 114 3.94 -16.00 -1.62
CA GLY A 114 4.53 -15.05 -2.57
C GLY A 114 5.13 -13.80 -1.94
N GLY A 115 4.47 -13.23 -0.93
CA GLY A 115 5.01 -12.08 -0.20
C GLY A 115 6.33 -12.37 0.52
N HIS A 116 6.50 -13.60 1.04
CA HIS A 116 7.76 -14.02 1.68
C HIS A 116 8.87 -14.26 0.65
N VAL A 117 8.54 -14.82 -0.54
CA VAL A 117 9.49 -14.94 -1.65
C VAL A 117 9.99 -13.56 -2.10
N ILE A 118 9.09 -12.57 -2.21
CA ILE A 118 9.45 -11.20 -2.56
C ILE A 118 10.38 -10.59 -1.48
N GLU A 119 10.09 -10.79 -0.19
CA GLU A 119 10.97 -10.37 0.91
C GLU A 119 12.35 -11.02 0.81
N ASP A 120 12.41 -12.34 0.59
CA ASP A 120 13.67 -13.08 0.44
C ASP A 120 14.48 -12.55 -0.75
N PHE A 121 13.81 -12.29 -1.89
CA PHE A 121 14.45 -11.74 -3.09
C PHE A 121 15.09 -10.36 -2.82
N VAL A 122 14.34 -9.42 -2.24
CA VAL A 122 14.89 -8.08 -1.94
C VAL A 122 15.95 -8.10 -0.85
N ALA A 123 15.95 -9.15 0.01
CA ALA A 123 16.99 -9.41 0.99
C ALA A 123 18.28 -9.98 0.36
N GLY A 124 18.29 -10.27 -0.95
CA GLY A 124 19.44 -10.85 -1.65
C GLY A 124 19.63 -12.35 -1.38
N LYS A 125 18.61 -13.04 -0.89
CA LYS A 125 18.68 -14.49 -0.68
C LYS A 125 18.56 -15.26 -2.00
N GLU A 126 19.10 -16.46 -2.01
CA GLU A 126 18.90 -17.41 -3.10
C GLU A 126 17.46 -17.91 -3.15
N ILE A 127 16.88 -17.91 -4.36
CA ILE A 127 15.53 -18.40 -4.66
C ILE A 127 15.64 -19.58 -5.63
N ILE A 128 15.12 -20.73 -5.24
CA ILE A 128 15.04 -21.90 -6.12
C ILE A 128 13.95 -21.63 -7.16
N LEU A 129 14.35 -21.52 -8.43
CA LEU A 129 13.45 -21.44 -9.58
C LEU A 129 13.27 -22.84 -10.19
N ARG A 130 12.04 -23.29 -10.27
CA ARG A 130 11.63 -24.41 -11.14
C ARG A 130 10.69 -23.88 -12.20
N ALA A 131 10.85 -24.34 -13.43
CA ALA A 131 9.98 -23.96 -14.52
C ALA A 131 9.80 -25.11 -15.51
N THR A 132 8.61 -25.14 -16.14
CA THR A 132 8.30 -26.06 -17.24
C THR A 132 7.87 -25.29 -18.48
N GLY A 133 8.06 -25.88 -19.63
CA GLY A 133 7.67 -25.35 -20.93
C GLY A 133 7.31 -26.45 -21.91
N TYR A 134 6.53 -26.11 -22.93
CA TYR A 134 6.07 -27.06 -23.97
C TYR A 134 7.22 -27.70 -24.78
N GLY A 135 8.26 -26.94 -25.07
CA GLY A 135 9.37 -27.37 -25.92
C GLY A 135 9.05 -27.16 -27.40
N THR A 136 9.30 -25.96 -27.92
CA THR A 136 9.17 -25.62 -29.33
C THR A 136 10.52 -25.67 -30.03
N ASP A 137 10.55 -25.61 -31.37
CA ASP A 137 11.81 -25.61 -32.13
C ASP A 137 12.72 -24.44 -31.76
N CYS A 138 12.17 -23.26 -31.42
CA CYS A 138 12.94 -22.09 -31.03
C CYS A 138 13.16 -21.98 -29.50
N TYR A 139 12.39 -22.75 -28.70
CA TYR A 139 12.52 -22.85 -27.25
C TYR A 139 12.46 -24.32 -26.82
N PRO A 140 13.51 -25.11 -27.11
CA PRO A 140 13.46 -26.56 -27.00
C PRO A 140 13.50 -27.10 -25.56
N ARG A 141 13.95 -26.29 -24.60
CA ARG A 141 14.02 -26.72 -23.20
C ARG A 141 12.61 -26.86 -22.62
N ARG A 142 12.36 -28.02 -21.98
CA ARG A 142 11.06 -28.33 -21.35
C ARG A 142 11.06 -28.17 -19.85
N GLU A 143 12.22 -28.26 -19.22
CA GLU A 143 12.38 -28.18 -17.76
C GLU A 143 13.58 -27.32 -17.42
N LEU A 144 13.48 -26.58 -16.35
CA LEU A 144 14.54 -25.76 -15.77
C LEU A 144 14.45 -25.83 -14.25
N GLU A 145 15.57 -26.15 -13.62
CA GLU A 145 15.78 -25.95 -12.19
C GLU A 145 17.10 -25.22 -12.00
N THR A 146 17.06 -24.11 -11.28
CA THR A 146 18.23 -23.27 -11.00
C THR A 146 17.99 -22.42 -9.78
N VAL A 147 19.02 -21.72 -9.34
CA VAL A 147 18.96 -20.71 -8.28
C VAL A 147 19.03 -19.33 -8.94
N ILE A 148 18.14 -18.44 -8.52
CA ILE A 148 18.18 -17.03 -8.91
C ILE A 148 18.42 -16.14 -7.69
N THR A 149 19.07 -15.02 -7.95
CA THR A 149 19.29 -13.94 -7.00
C THR A 149 18.92 -12.61 -7.63
N LYS A 150 18.90 -11.57 -6.83
CA LYS A 150 18.68 -10.19 -7.27
C LYS A 150 19.65 -9.76 -8.39
N GLU A 151 20.88 -10.30 -8.39
CA GLU A 151 21.94 -9.97 -9.36
C GLU A 151 21.90 -10.85 -10.60
N SER A 152 21.33 -12.07 -10.51
CA SER A 152 21.41 -13.09 -11.58
C SER A 152 20.32 -12.99 -12.64
N ILE A 153 19.30 -12.14 -12.44
CA ILE A 153 18.19 -11.96 -13.38
C ILE A 153 18.21 -10.55 -14.00
N ASN A 154 17.53 -10.38 -15.13
CA ASN A 154 17.53 -9.10 -15.85
C ASN A 154 16.77 -8.01 -15.08
N GLU A 155 15.46 -8.19 -14.87
CA GLU A 155 14.59 -7.22 -14.22
C GLU A 155 13.71 -7.86 -13.14
N ALA A 156 13.37 -7.07 -12.14
CA ALA A 156 12.37 -7.40 -11.13
C ALA A 156 11.61 -6.13 -10.74
N MET A 157 10.29 -6.15 -10.92
CA MET A 157 9.42 -5.00 -10.66
C MET A 157 8.36 -5.35 -9.62
N LEU A 158 8.23 -4.54 -8.58
CA LEU A 158 7.04 -4.55 -7.75
C LEU A 158 5.90 -3.95 -8.54
N LEU A 159 4.81 -4.68 -8.70
CA LEU A 159 3.54 -4.19 -9.20
C LEU A 159 2.50 -4.31 -8.09
N ASN A 160 1.96 -3.19 -7.66
CA ASN A 160 0.89 -3.15 -6.67
C ASN A 160 -0.30 -2.38 -7.24
N PRO A 161 -1.28 -3.07 -7.84
CA PRO A 161 -2.42 -2.44 -8.51
C PRO A 161 -3.42 -1.80 -7.54
N ARG A 162 -3.24 -1.93 -6.22
CA ARG A 162 -4.11 -1.30 -5.22
C ARG A 162 -3.38 -1.11 -3.89
N ASN A 163 -3.02 0.13 -3.58
CA ASN A 163 -2.38 0.52 -2.33
C ASN A 163 -2.81 1.93 -1.92
N CYS A 164 -2.26 2.45 -0.84
CA CYS A 164 -2.53 3.78 -0.29
C CYS A 164 -4.04 4.05 -0.15
N TYR A 165 -4.80 3.12 0.44
CA TYR A 165 -6.21 3.35 0.70
C TYR A 165 -6.41 4.69 1.39
N GLN A 166 -7.28 5.52 0.82
CA GLN A 166 -7.58 6.86 1.36
C GLN A 166 -8.22 6.77 2.75
N ASN A 167 -9.08 5.78 2.95
CA ASN A 167 -9.62 5.41 4.25
C ASN A 167 -10.02 3.94 4.20
N TYR A 168 -10.22 3.30 5.34
CA TYR A 168 -10.69 1.93 5.40
C TYR A 168 -11.50 1.69 6.68
N ALA A 169 -12.46 0.75 6.64
CA ALA A 169 -13.28 0.42 7.77
C ALA A 169 -12.48 -0.23 8.91
N CYS A 170 -12.89 0.01 10.15
CA CYS A 170 -12.48 -0.73 11.32
C CYS A 170 -13.33 -2.02 11.41
N ALA A 171 -12.68 -3.17 11.57
CA ALA A 171 -13.32 -4.47 11.59
C ALA A 171 -13.56 -4.97 13.02
N VAL A 172 -14.76 -5.41 13.31
CA VAL A 172 -15.15 -6.10 14.54
C VAL A 172 -15.93 -7.36 14.21
N ASN A 173 -16.26 -8.17 15.19
CA ASN A 173 -17.07 -9.39 15.03
C ASN A 173 -18.14 -9.46 16.12
N ALA A 174 -19.38 -9.28 15.73
CA ALA A 174 -20.53 -9.37 16.63
C ALA A 174 -21.09 -10.81 16.78
N SER A 175 -20.60 -11.77 15.97
CA SER A 175 -21.06 -13.17 16.06
C SER A 175 -20.48 -13.90 17.29
N GLU A 176 -21.02 -15.06 17.60
CA GLU A 176 -20.60 -15.93 18.73
C GLU A 176 -19.33 -16.76 18.41
N ARG A 177 -18.84 -16.77 17.16
CA ARG A 177 -17.69 -17.57 16.75
C ARG A 177 -16.48 -16.71 16.46
N LEU A 178 -15.28 -17.26 16.71
CA LEU A 178 -14.02 -16.67 16.23
C LEU A 178 -13.97 -16.70 14.71
N ILE A 179 -13.59 -15.58 14.08
CA ILE A 179 -13.43 -15.50 12.61
C ILE A 179 -12.01 -15.04 12.23
N TYR A 180 -11.58 -15.50 11.05
CA TYR A 180 -10.29 -15.18 10.46
C TYR A 180 -10.50 -14.42 9.15
N THR A 181 -9.89 -13.23 9.04
CA THR A 181 -10.12 -12.30 7.93
C THR A 181 -8.82 -11.69 7.46
N TYR A 182 -8.85 -10.96 6.34
CA TYR A 182 -7.71 -10.13 5.92
C TYR A 182 -7.45 -8.94 6.86
N MET A 183 -8.40 -8.63 7.76
CA MET A 183 -8.21 -7.71 8.87
C MET A 183 -7.68 -8.41 10.13
N GLY A 184 -7.22 -9.66 10.00
CA GLY A 184 -6.73 -10.49 11.09
C GLY A 184 -7.81 -11.33 11.78
N MET A 185 -7.48 -11.84 12.95
CA MET A 185 -8.35 -12.64 13.79
C MET A 185 -9.28 -11.73 14.61
N LEU A 186 -10.59 -11.92 14.46
CA LEU A 186 -11.62 -11.17 15.17
C LEU A 186 -12.34 -12.07 16.16
N LYS A 187 -12.21 -11.72 17.44
CA LYS A 187 -12.80 -12.46 18.56
C LYS A 187 -14.32 -12.27 18.58
N PRO A 188 -15.07 -13.28 19.03
CA PRO A 188 -16.53 -13.20 19.11
C PRO A 188 -17.00 -12.07 20.02
N GLU A 189 -18.29 -11.71 19.86
CA GLU A 189 -19.00 -10.78 20.75
C GLU A 189 -18.27 -9.44 20.96
N LEU A 190 -17.71 -8.86 19.89
CA LEU A 190 -16.93 -7.61 19.93
C LEU A 190 -15.68 -7.72 20.83
N GLY A 191 -15.00 -8.86 20.86
CA GLY A 191 -13.85 -9.09 21.73
C GLY A 191 -12.57 -8.35 21.34
N ASN A 192 -12.50 -7.81 20.12
CA ASN A 192 -11.47 -6.89 19.63
C ASN A 192 -11.93 -6.17 18.36
N ALA A 193 -11.24 -5.07 18.04
CA ALA A 193 -11.37 -4.33 16.81
C ALA A 193 -10.01 -4.21 16.12
N THR A 194 -9.96 -4.34 14.79
CA THR A 194 -8.74 -4.14 14.01
C THR A 194 -8.95 -3.10 12.93
N TYR A 195 -7.92 -2.30 12.65
CA TYR A 195 -7.94 -1.28 11.60
C TYR A 195 -6.63 -1.25 10.84
N CYS A 196 -6.65 -0.68 9.62
CA CYS A 196 -5.48 -0.60 8.74
C CYS A 196 -5.37 0.80 8.14
N SER A 197 -4.64 1.69 8.81
CA SER A 197 -4.39 3.05 8.33
C SER A 197 -3.17 3.66 9.01
N ALA A 198 -2.51 4.58 8.32
CA ALA A 198 -1.53 5.47 8.90
C ALA A 198 -2.15 6.80 9.40
N GLY A 199 -3.48 6.94 9.37
CA GLY A 199 -4.20 8.12 9.85
C GLY A 199 -3.69 9.41 9.20
N GLN A 200 -3.38 10.40 10.03
CA GLN A 200 -2.85 11.71 9.61
C GLN A 200 -1.55 11.64 8.77
N LEU A 201 -0.81 10.52 8.78
CA LEU A 201 0.35 10.31 7.90
C LEU A 201 -0.03 9.75 6.51
N SER A 202 -1.28 9.31 6.29
CA SER A 202 -1.69 8.64 5.05
C SER A 202 -1.67 9.59 3.85
N PRO A 203 -1.03 9.20 2.72
CA PRO A 203 -0.89 10.10 1.56
C PRO A 203 -2.21 10.67 1.05
N LEU A 204 -3.20 9.83 0.77
CA LEU A 204 -4.49 10.26 0.20
C LEU A 204 -5.43 10.95 1.21
N LEU A 205 -5.10 10.96 2.52
CA LEU A 205 -5.80 11.79 3.50
C LEU A 205 -5.21 13.21 3.54
N ASN A 206 -3.95 13.37 3.14
CA ASN A 206 -3.26 14.66 2.99
C ASN A 206 -3.50 15.33 1.62
N ASP A 207 -3.92 14.59 0.61
CA ASP A 207 -4.40 15.09 -0.67
C ASP A 207 -5.76 14.45 -1.02
N PRO A 208 -6.83 14.83 -0.31
CA PRO A 208 -8.11 14.12 -0.36
C PRO A 208 -8.83 14.23 -1.71
N TYR A 209 -8.42 15.14 -2.59
CA TYR A 209 -9.01 15.37 -3.91
C TYR A 209 -8.04 15.06 -5.07
N TYR A 210 -6.87 14.44 -4.77
CA TYR A 210 -5.87 14.05 -5.78
C TYR A 210 -5.36 15.23 -6.60
N ARG A 211 -5.17 16.40 -5.95
CA ARG A 211 -4.73 17.63 -6.61
C ARG A 211 -3.26 17.57 -7.05
N THR A 212 -2.44 16.83 -6.30
CA THR A 212 -1.00 16.74 -6.51
C THR A 212 -0.53 15.30 -6.76
N ILE A 213 -1.36 14.32 -6.45
CA ILE A 213 -1.10 12.90 -6.70
C ILE A 213 -1.83 12.48 -7.98
N GLY A 214 -1.08 12.03 -8.99
CA GLY A 214 -1.59 11.56 -10.27
C GLY A 214 -0.66 10.55 -10.92
N VAL A 215 -0.97 10.16 -12.17
CA VAL A 215 -0.12 9.26 -12.95
C VAL A 215 1.25 9.91 -13.16
N GLY A 216 2.33 9.16 -12.87
CA GLY A 216 3.70 9.67 -12.94
C GLY A 216 4.21 10.31 -11.65
N THR A 217 3.38 10.45 -10.60
CA THR A 217 3.86 10.93 -9.30
C THR A 217 4.94 10.02 -8.76
N ARG A 218 6.13 10.60 -8.52
CA ARG A 218 7.29 9.92 -7.96
C ARG A 218 7.10 9.72 -6.46
N ILE A 219 7.43 8.53 -5.95
CA ILE A 219 7.17 8.12 -4.58
C ILE A 219 8.36 7.37 -3.97
N PHE A 220 8.48 7.38 -2.66
CA PHE A 220 9.22 6.35 -1.94
C PHE A 220 8.42 5.04 -2.04
N LEU A 221 9.05 3.96 -2.50
CA LEU A 221 8.42 2.65 -2.63
C LEU A 221 9.38 1.55 -2.20
N GLY A 222 9.07 0.88 -1.11
CA GLY A 222 9.85 -0.27 -0.63
C GLY A 222 11.31 0.05 -0.26
N GLY A 223 11.68 1.31 -0.08
CA GLY A 223 13.08 1.75 0.17
C GLY A 223 13.80 2.30 -1.07
N GLY A 224 13.21 2.15 -2.25
CA GLY A 224 13.65 2.73 -3.50
C GLY A 224 12.71 3.83 -3.99
N ILE A 225 12.86 4.20 -5.25
CA ILE A 225 11.98 5.13 -5.94
C ILE A 225 11.01 4.34 -6.81
N GLY A 226 9.73 4.69 -6.70
CA GLY A 226 8.68 4.18 -7.57
C GLY A 226 7.79 5.28 -8.09
N HIS A 227 6.72 4.90 -8.78
CA HIS A 227 5.78 5.84 -9.40
C HIS A 227 4.35 5.36 -9.24
N VAL A 228 3.43 6.30 -9.14
CA VAL A 228 2.01 6.04 -9.36
C VAL A 228 1.80 5.82 -10.85
N ILE A 229 1.21 4.69 -11.23
CA ILE A 229 1.01 4.33 -12.65
C ILE A 229 -0.44 4.48 -13.11
N SER A 230 -1.38 4.49 -12.16
CA SER A 230 -2.82 4.68 -12.41
C SER A 230 -3.53 4.91 -11.06
N HIS A 231 -4.84 5.21 -11.11
CA HIS A 231 -5.69 4.94 -9.96
C HIS A 231 -5.68 3.43 -9.66
N GLY A 232 -5.82 3.07 -8.40
CA GLY A 232 -5.82 1.66 -8.00
C GLY A 232 -7.14 0.96 -8.36
N THR A 233 -7.12 -0.36 -8.39
CA THR A 233 -8.36 -1.14 -8.51
C THR A 233 -9.28 -0.85 -7.33
N GLN A 234 -10.59 -0.84 -7.55
CA GLN A 234 -11.61 -0.43 -6.56
C GLN A 234 -11.48 1.03 -6.06
N HIS A 235 -10.85 1.90 -6.85
CA HIS A 235 -10.82 3.34 -6.58
C HIS A 235 -12.24 3.90 -6.57
N ASN A 236 -12.62 4.55 -5.45
CA ASN A 236 -13.95 5.15 -5.27
C ASN A 236 -13.84 6.62 -4.84
N PRO A 237 -13.60 7.54 -5.77
CA PRO A 237 -13.48 8.96 -5.45
C PRO A 237 -14.82 9.60 -5.01
N CYS A 238 -15.95 8.96 -5.32
CA CYS A 238 -17.29 9.43 -4.95
C CYS A 238 -17.73 9.01 -3.54
N ALA A 239 -16.84 8.38 -2.74
CA ALA A 239 -17.13 8.01 -1.35
C ALA A 239 -17.57 9.23 -0.52
N PRO A 240 -18.50 9.06 0.45
CA PRO A 240 -18.96 10.14 1.31
C PRO A 240 -17.83 10.84 2.04
N ARG A 241 -17.94 12.19 2.17
CA ARG A 241 -16.95 13.03 2.83
C ARG A 241 -17.54 13.79 4.00
N GLY A 242 -16.71 14.04 5.02
CA GLY A 242 -17.02 14.96 6.10
C GLY A 242 -16.94 16.42 5.68
N PRO A 243 -17.31 17.35 6.59
CA PRO A 243 -17.24 18.79 6.32
C PRO A 243 -15.83 19.33 6.00
N ASN A 244 -14.80 18.64 6.49
CA ASN A 244 -13.37 18.92 6.21
C ASN A 244 -12.88 18.39 4.86
N GLY A 245 -13.73 17.76 4.06
CA GLY A 245 -13.40 17.13 2.77
C GLY A 245 -12.78 15.73 2.89
N VAL A 246 -12.52 15.23 4.10
CA VAL A 246 -11.96 13.90 4.34
C VAL A 246 -13.05 12.84 4.16
N VAL A 247 -12.70 11.74 3.46
CA VAL A 247 -13.60 10.60 3.27
C VAL A 247 -13.88 9.88 4.59
N THR A 248 -15.09 9.34 4.75
CA THR A 248 -15.54 8.71 6.00
C THR A 248 -15.62 7.17 5.91
N GLY A 249 -15.16 6.59 4.81
CA GLY A 249 -15.12 5.15 4.56
C GLY A 249 -14.16 4.81 3.43
N PRO A 250 -14.10 3.56 2.96
CA PRO A 250 -13.23 3.14 1.87
C PRO A 250 -13.43 3.98 0.60
N ALA A 251 -12.34 4.55 0.08
CA ALA A 251 -12.42 5.52 -1.01
C ALA A 251 -11.27 5.33 -2.03
N GLY A 252 -10.47 6.37 -2.29
CA GLY A 252 -9.41 6.34 -3.29
C GLY A 252 -8.33 5.31 -3.01
N THR A 253 -7.71 4.83 -4.09
CA THR A 253 -6.58 3.91 -4.08
C THR A 253 -5.60 4.24 -5.20
N LEU A 254 -4.36 3.80 -5.08
CA LEU A 254 -3.31 4.00 -6.08
C LEU A 254 -2.80 2.66 -6.62
N ALA A 255 -2.52 2.61 -7.92
CA ALA A 255 -1.66 1.59 -8.51
C ALA A 255 -0.23 2.13 -8.58
N VAL A 256 0.73 1.36 -8.06
CA VAL A 256 2.13 1.79 -7.99
C VAL A 256 3.08 0.72 -8.51
N MET A 257 4.22 1.15 -9.06
CA MET A 257 5.25 0.28 -9.59
C MET A 257 6.65 0.83 -9.29
N GLY A 258 7.61 -0.08 -9.11
CA GLY A 258 9.02 0.29 -8.94
C GLY A 258 9.96 -0.90 -9.06
N ASP A 259 11.26 -0.63 -9.19
CA ASP A 259 12.31 -1.62 -9.34
C ASP A 259 12.60 -2.31 -7.99
N LEU A 260 12.26 -3.62 -7.89
CA LEU A 260 12.52 -4.44 -6.70
C LEU A 260 14.01 -4.54 -6.34
N LYS A 261 14.89 -4.39 -7.32
CA LYS A 261 16.34 -4.45 -7.08
C LYS A 261 16.85 -3.29 -6.23
N GLN A 262 16.12 -2.17 -6.21
CA GLN A 262 16.40 -1.00 -5.37
C GLN A 262 15.72 -1.05 -4.01
N MET A 263 14.87 -2.05 -3.76
CA MET A 263 14.08 -2.14 -2.54
C MET A 263 14.78 -2.95 -1.43
N SER A 264 14.22 -2.89 -0.22
CA SER A 264 14.81 -3.45 0.99
C SER A 264 13.77 -4.25 1.79
N PRO A 265 14.19 -5.37 2.43
CA PRO A 265 13.33 -6.16 3.30
C PRO A 265 12.88 -5.38 4.56
N LYS A 266 13.48 -4.23 4.86
CA LYS A 266 12.97 -3.30 5.88
C LYS A 266 11.59 -2.75 5.52
N TRP A 267 11.32 -2.55 4.21
CA TRP A 267 10.15 -1.87 3.67
C TRP A 267 9.24 -2.77 2.82
N LEU A 268 9.66 -4.01 2.58
CA LEU A 268 8.86 -5.07 1.97
C LEU A 268 8.96 -6.31 2.85
N ARG A 269 7.86 -6.70 3.50
CA ARG A 269 7.82 -7.82 4.43
C ARG A 269 6.72 -8.79 4.07
N GLY A 270 7.07 -10.07 3.94
CA GLY A 270 6.09 -11.15 3.87
C GLY A 270 5.24 -11.19 5.14
N VAL A 271 3.94 -11.39 4.97
CA VAL A 271 2.96 -11.42 6.06
C VAL A 271 2.16 -12.70 6.00
N SER A 272 2.04 -13.37 7.14
CA SER A 272 1.17 -14.55 7.32
C SER A 272 -0.05 -14.17 8.14
N MET A 273 -1.23 -14.39 7.58
CA MET A 273 -2.52 -14.15 8.25
C MET A 273 -3.19 -15.50 8.51
N VAL A 274 -3.21 -15.93 9.77
CA VAL A 274 -3.81 -17.21 10.17
C VAL A 274 -5.26 -17.30 9.71
N GLY A 275 -5.62 -18.41 9.08
CA GLY A 275 -6.96 -18.68 8.59
C GLY A 275 -7.38 -17.87 7.35
N TYR A 276 -6.47 -17.02 6.80
CA TYR A 276 -6.75 -16.20 5.62
C TYR A 276 -5.75 -16.43 4.48
N GLY A 277 -4.45 -16.27 4.70
CA GLY A 277 -3.45 -16.44 3.65
C GLY A 277 -2.14 -15.69 3.88
N ALA A 278 -1.30 -15.62 2.83
CA ALA A 278 -0.11 -14.80 2.77
C ALA A 278 -0.40 -13.42 2.16
N SER A 279 0.44 -12.45 2.46
CA SER A 279 0.38 -11.09 1.93
C SER A 279 1.77 -10.46 1.91
N LEU A 280 1.88 -9.22 1.44
CA LEU A 280 3.10 -8.41 1.47
C LEU A 280 2.81 -7.06 2.13
N ALA A 281 3.52 -6.72 3.20
CA ALA A 281 3.52 -5.36 3.73
C ALA A 281 4.46 -4.49 2.89
N VAL A 282 3.95 -3.33 2.46
CA VAL A 282 4.64 -2.42 1.54
C VAL A 282 4.76 -1.03 2.15
N GLY A 283 5.98 -0.49 2.19
CA GLY A 283 6.27 0.87 2.60
C GLY A 283 6.16 1.85 1.43
N ILE A 284 5.30 2.86 1.58
CA ILE A 284 5.10 3.93 0.58
C ILE A 284 5.16 5.28 1.29
N GLY A 285 5.87 6.24 0.68
CA GLY A 285 5.87 7.65 1.06
C GLY A 285 5.60 8.53 -0.15
N ILE A 286 4.71 9.51 0.00
CA ILE A 286 4.37 10.44 -1.08
C ILE A 286 4.60 11.87 -0.58
N PRO A 287 5.37 12.69 -1.32
CA PRO A 287 5.50 14.09 -1.00
C PRO A 287 4.26 14.85 -1.52
N ILE A 288 3.72 15.72 -0.69
CA ILE A 288 2.60 16.59 -1.04
C ILE A 288 3.13 18.02 -1.18
N PRO A 289 3.23 18.58 -2.39
CA PRO A 289 3.60 19.98 -2.58
C PRO A 289 2.50 20.90 -2.06
N ILE A 290 2.89 21.90 -1.28
CA ILE A 290 1.98 22.90 -0.73
C ILE A 290 1.84 24.05 -1.73
N LEU A 291 0.92 23.88 -2.64
CA LEU A 291 0.71 24.84 -3.74
C LEU A 291 -0.05 26.09 -3.28
N ASP A 292 -0.93 25.97 -2.32
CA ASP A 292 -1.81 27.01 -1.81
C ASP A 292 -2.33 26.74 -0.40
N GLU A 293 -3.14 27.66 0.12
CA GLU A 293 -3.77 27.56 1.43
C GLU A 293 -4.67 26.32 1.58
N GLU A 294 -5.34 25.89 0.51
CA GLU A 294 -6.20 24.72 0.57
C GLU A 294 -5.38 23.45 0.76
N MET A 295 -4.22 23.30 0.10
CA MET A 295 -3.31 22.19 0.33
C MET A 295 -2.72 22.21 1.74
N ALA A 296 -2.39 23.39 2.28
CA ALA A 296 -1.95 23.53 3.66
C ALA A 296 -3.04 23.10 4.64
N ARG A 297 -4.29 23.45 4.41
CA ARG A 297 -5.44 23.04 5.21
C ARG A 297 -5.64 21.51 5.18
N PHE A 298 -5.52 20.87 4.00
CA PHE A 298 -5.66 19.42 3.87
C PHE A 298 -4.53 18.67 4.59
N THR A 299 -3.30 19.13 4.48
CA THR A 299 -2.14 18.50 5.13
C THR A 299 -2.03 18.80 6.63
N GLY A 300 -2.89 19.66 7.16
CA GLY A 300 -3.08 19.89 8.59
C GLY A 300 -4.10 18.98 9.28
N VAL A 301 -4.65 17.97 8.57
CA VAL A 301 -5.66 17.07 9.12
C VAL A 301 -5.12 16.20 10.26
N LYS A 302 -5.87 16.11 11.38
CA LYS A 302 -5.51 15.32 12.58
C LYS A 302 -6.29 14.00 12.64
N ASP A 303 -5.75 13.02 13.34
CA ASP A 303 -6.43 11.76 13.62
C ASP A 303 -7.81 11.95 14.29
N SER A 304 -8.01 13.00 15.08
CA SER A 304 -9.30 13.35 15.68
C SER A 304 -10.35 13.85 14.67
N GLU A 305 -9.92 14.24 13.49
CA GLU A 305 -10.77 14.78 12.40
C GLU A 305 -10.99 13.78 11.27
N ILE A 306 -10.32 12.62 11.33
CA ILE A 306 -10.46 11.52 10.37
C ILE A 306 -11.36 10.46 10.98
N PHE A 307 -12.54 10.25 10.40
CA PHE A 307 -13.51 9.28 10.89
C PHE A 307 -13.60 8.06 9.95
N THR A 308 -13.89 6.90 10.54
CA THR A 308 -14.18 5.69 9.79
C THR A 308 -15.33 4.89 10.41
N GLU A 309 -15.91 3.99 9.62
CA GLU A 309 -16.97 3.11 10.05
C GLU A 309 -16.41 1.89 10.77
N VAL A 310 -17.09 1.46 11.83
CA VAL A 310 -16.85 0.18 12.52
C VAL A 310 -17.85 -0.82 11.96
N VAL A 311 -17.35 -1.82 11.24
CA VAL A 311 -18.15 -2.79 10.47
C VAL A 311 -18.09 -4.18 11.09
N ASP A 312 -19.24 -4.84 11.23
CA ASP A 312 -19.33 -6.23 11.65
C ASP A 312 -18.88 -7.18 10.54
N TYR A 313 -17.74 -7.79 10.70
CA TYR A 313 -17.20 -8.81 9.79
C TYR A 313 -17.81 -10.19 10.01
N GLY A 314 -18.54 -10.40 11.11
CA GLY A 314 -19.35 -11.60 11.31
C GLY A 314 -20.48 -11.73 10.26
N SER A 315 -20.96 -10.60 9.73
CA SER A 315 -21.97 -10.49 8.67
C SER A 315 -21.41 -9.96 7.34
N TYR A 316 -20.08 -9.86 7.18
CA TYR A 316 -19.44 -9.22 6.03
C TYR A 316 -19.75 -9.89 4.69
N ALA A 317 -19.97 -11.22 4.67
CA ALA A 317 -20.35 -11.95 3.47
C ALA A 317 -21.69 -11.47 2.86
N THR A 318 -22.54 -10.83 3.64
CA THR A 318 -23.84 -10.27 3.24
C THR A 318 -23.84 -8.72 3.22
N GLY A 319 -22.66 -8.08 3.27
CA GLY A 319 -22.50 -6.64 3.17
C GLY A 319 -21.91 -5.96 4.42
N GLY A 320 -21.96 -6.62 5.58
CA GLY A 320 -21.50 -6.08 6.86
C GLY A 320 -22.42 -4.99 7.43
N GLU A 321 -22.72 -5.04 8.72
CA GLU A 321 -23.48 -3.99 9.42
C GLU A 321 -22.51 -2.92 9.93
N VAL A 322 -22.81 -1.64 9.72
CA VAL A 322 -22.07 -0.52 10.33
C VAL A 322 -22.60 -0.33 11.75
N LEU A 323 -21.77 -0.58 12.76
CA LEU A 323 -22.14 -0.56 14.18
C LEU A 323 -21.86 0.76 14.87
N ALA A 324 -20.86 1.50 14.39
CA ALA A 324 -20.44 2.78 14.94
C ALA A 324 -19.62 3.57 13.92
N LYS A 325 -19.36 4.85 14.22
CA LYS A 325 -18.41 5.70 13.54
C LYS A 325 -17.46 6.28 14.56
N VAL A 326 -16.15 6.14 14.35
CA VAL A 326 -15.10 6.53 15.29
C VAL A 326 -14.00 7.31 14.59
N SER A 327 -13.27 8.13 15.33
CA SER A 327 -12.08 8.81 14.83
C SER A 327 -10.84 7.92 14.92
N TYR A 328 -9.81 8.26 14.13
CA TYR A 328 -8.52 7.58 14.25
C TYR A 328 -7.81 7.88 15.58
N ALA A 329 -8.08 9.02 16.21
CA ALA A 329 -7.61 9.29 17.57
C ALA A 329 -8.18 8.28 18.58
N GLU A 330 -9.48 7.97 18.50
CA GLU A 330 -10.11 6.92 19.33
C GLU A 330 -9.52 5.55 19.01
N LEU A 331 -9.38 5.17 17.75
CA LEU A 331 -8.77 3.89 17.37
C LEU A 331 -7.35 3.73 17.90
N ARG A 332 -6.57 4.82 17.93
CA ARG A 332 -5.17 4.82 18.43
C ARG A 332 -5.06 4.93 19.95
N SER A 333 -6.11 5.31 20.64
CA SER A 333 -6.13 5.32 22.12
C SER A 333 -6.04 3.92 22.75
N GLY A 334 -6.33 2.88 21.94
CA GLY A 334 -6.29 1.46 22.35
C GLY A 334 -7.66 0.87 22.62
N THR A 335 -8.73 1.68 22.69
CA THR A 335 -10.11 1.23 22.91
C THR A 335 -11.11 2.12 22.18
N ILE A 336 -12.26 1.54 21.79
CA ILE A 336 -13.43 2.26 21.26
C ILE A 336 -14.69 1.74 21.93
N THR A 337 -15.76 2.53 21.90
CA THR A 337 -17.08 2.08 22.39
C THR A 337 -17.95 1.66 21.19
N VAL A 338 -18.41 0.39 21.18
CA VAL A 338 -19.33 -0.16 20.18
C VAL A 338 -20.53 -0.77 20.89
N ARG A 339 -21.73 -0.31 20.58
CA ARG A 339 -22.98 -0.77 21.22
C ARG A 339 -22.92 -0.75 22.74
N GLY A 340 -22.26 0.27 23.33
CA GLY A 340 -22.13 0.42 24.78
C GLY A 340 -21.06 -0.47 25.43
N LYS A 341 -20.34 -1.28 24.63
CA LYS A 341 -19.22 -2.11 25.09
C LYS A 341 -17.89 -1.44 24.76
N GLU A 342 -16.94 -1.48 25.68
CA GLU A 342 -15.55 -1.10 25.45
C GLU A 342 -14.84 -2.23 24.70
N VAL A 343 -14.26 -1.90 23.52
CA VAL A 343 -13.65 -2.85 22.59
C VAL A 343 -12.19 -2.48 22.37
N PRO A 344 -11.22 -3.34 22.71
CA PRO A 344 -9.81 -3.06 22.49
C PRO A 344 -9.49 -3.01 21.00
N THR A 345 -8.68 -2.03 20.59
CA THR A 345 -8.27 -1.81 19.21
C THR A 345 -6.83 -2.22 18.95
N ALA A 346 -6.56 -2.69 17.74
CA ALA A 346 -5.20 -2.96 17.27
C ALA A 346 -5.06 -2.59 15.79
N SER A 347 -3.95 -1.93 15.45
CA SER A 347 -3.61 -1.65 14.05
C SER A 347 -2.87 -2.82 13.41
N ILE A 348 -3.25 -3.20 12.20
CA ILE A 348 -2.49 -4.12 11.35
C ILE A 348 -1.48 -3.40 10.44
N SER A 349 -1.54 -2.07 10.37
CA SER A 349 -0.52 -1.19 9.78
C SER A 349 0.48 -0.73 10.84
N SER A 350 1.69 -0.36 10.43
CA SER A 350 2.70 0.18 11.36
C SER A 350 2.80 1.69 11.24
N TYR A 351 2.25 2.41 12.21
CA TYR A 351 2.36 3.86 12.29
C TYR A 351 3.81 4.33 12.50
N ALA A 352 4.59 3.60 13.32
CA ALA A 352 6.00 3.91 13.54
C ALA A 352 6.81 3.83 12.23
N LYS A 353 6.58 2.80 11.40
CA LYS A 353 7.21 2.69 10.08
C LYS A 353 6.68 3.74 9.09
N ALA A 354 5.41 4.09 9.14
CA ALA A 354 4.86 5.18 8.32
C ALA A 354 5.55 6.51 8.63
N ARG A 355 5.74 6.85 9.90
CA ARG A 355 6.50 8.03 10.35
C ARG A 355 7.97 7.97 9.89
N GLU A 356 8.62 6.81 10.03
CA GLU A 356 10.00 6.63 9.59
C GLU A 356 10.13 6.85 8.07
N ILE A 357 9.19 6.34 7.27
CA ILE A 357 9.14 6.57 5.82
C ILE A 357 8.99 8.06 5.49
N ALA A 358 8.06 8.75 6.16
CA ALA A 358 7.85 10.18 5.96
C ALA A 358 9.14 10.98 6.27
N ASN A 359 9.85 10.63 7.34
CA ASN A 359 11.12 11.27 7.71
C ASN A 359 12.23 10.96 6.71
N ILE A 360 12.38 9.73 6.24
CA ILE A 360 13.36 9.37 5.20
C ILE A 360 13.08 10.14 3.91
N LEU A 361 11.81 10.23 3.49
CA LEU A 361 11.44 10.99 2.30
C LEU A 361 11.73 12.49 2.47
N LYS A 362 11.49 13.06 3.66
CA LYS A 362 11.88 14.42 4.03
C LYS A 362 13.40 14.64 3.84
N GLU A 363 14.21 13.75 4.41
CA GLU A 363 15.68 13.80 4.25
C GLU A 363 16.13 13.69 2.79
N TRP A 364 15.49 12.81 2.00
CA TRP A 364 15.81 12.67 0.58
C TRP A 364 15.50 13.94 -0.22
N ILE A 365 14.40 14.62 0.10
CA ILE A 365 14.05 15.90 -0.55
C ILE A 365 15.00 17.00 -0.10
N GLN A 366 15.26 17.14 1.20
CA GLN A 366 16.16 18.17 1.74
C GLN A 366 17.60 18.04 1.22
N SER A 367 18.05 16.81 0.97
CA SER A 367 19.39 16.55 0.40
C SER A 367 19.44 16.65 -1.13
N GLY A 368 18.34 16.97 -1.81
CA GLY A 368 18.26 17.01 -3.28
C GLY A 368 18.27 15.63 -3.96
N ARG A 369 18.31 14.54 -3.20
CA ARG A 369 18.25 13.17 -3.73
C ARG A 369 16.89 12.86 -4.40
N PHE A 370 15.84 13.50 -3.93
CA PHE A 370 14.50 13.32 -4.42
C PHE A 370 13.88 14.65 -4.84
N THR A 371 13.41 14.73 -6.07
CA THR A 371 12.67 15.86 -6.62
C THR A 371 11.22 15.47 -6.88
N LEU A 372 10.32 16.44 -6.80
CA LEU A 372 8.90 16.25 -7.11
C LEU A 372 8.70 16.07 -8.61
N SER A 373 7.69 15.31 -8.99
CA SER A 373 7.24 15.20 -10.39
C SER A 373 5.85 15.79 -10.57
N ASN A 374 5.61 16.47 -11.69
CA ASN A 374 4.27 16.80 -12.12
C ASN A 374 3.57 15.52 -12.59
N PRO A 375 2.34 15.25 -12.16
CA PRO A 375 1.53 14.19 -12.76
C PRO A 375 1.31 14.45 -14.26
N VAL A 376 1.47 13.40 -15.08
CA VAL A 376 1.20 13.46 -16.52
C VAL A 376 -0.29 13.33 -16.83
N ALA A 377 -1.07 12.80 -15.89
CA ALA A 377 -2.53 12.75 -15.95
C ALA A 377 -3.11 12.74 -14.53
N PRO A 378 -4.28 13.39 -14.32
CA PRO A 378 -4.97 13.35 -13.05
C PRO A 378 -5.57 11.96 -12.77
N LEU A 379 -5.81 11.66 -11.51
CA LEU A 379 -6.65 10.53 -11.12
C LEU A 379 -8.14 10.92 -11.24
N PRO A 380 -9.06 9.95 -11.42
CA PRO A 380 -10.48 10.22 -11.34
C PRO A 380 -10.84 10.84 -9.98
N GLY A 381 -11.36 12.05 -9.98
CA GLY A 381 -11.85 12.74 -8.78
C GLY A 381 -13.36 12.52 -8.56
N PRO A 382 -13.95 13.14 -7.52
CA PRO A 382 -15.37 13.00 -7.20
C PRO A 382 -16.31 13.33 -8.36
N GLU A 383 -15.92 14.29 -9.22
CA GLU A 383 -16.72 14.75 -10.38
C GLU A 383 -16.64 13.80 -11.58
N SER A 384 -15.78 12.80 -11.56
CA SER A 384 -15.56 11.90 -12.69
C SER A 384 -16.70 10.89 -12.90
N GLY A 385 -17.55 10.68 -11.90
CA GLY A 385 -18.55 9.60 -11.89
C GLY A 385 -17.95 8.19 -11.79
N HIS A 386 -16.63 8.08 -11.59
CA HIS A 386 -15.96 6.79 -11.43
C HIS A 386 -16.38 6.12 -10.11
N SER A 387 -16.79 4.86 -10.17
CA SER A 387 -17.10 4.05 -8.99
C SER A 387 -16.85 2.57 -9.26
N PRO A 388 -16.47 1.78 -8.24
CA PRO A 388 -16.38 0.34 -8.36
C PRO A 388 -17.71 -0.27 -8.76
N LYS A 389 -17.66 -1.31 -9.61
CA LYS A 389 -18.84 -2.06 -10.04
C LYS A 389 -18.85 -3.44 -9.41
N GLY A 390 -20.03 -3.90 -8.95
CA GLY A 390 -20.23 -5.28 -8.57
C GLY A 390 -20.30 -6.20 -9.79
N LEU A 391 -19.76 -7.42 -9.66
CA LEU A 391 -19.95 -8.44 -10.68
C LEU A 391 -21.42 -8.89 -10.65
N LYS A 392 -22.07 -8.88 -11.82
CA LYS A 392 -23.40 -9.45 -11.97
C LYS A 392 -23.26 -10.94 -12.24
N VAL A 393 -23.88 -11.79 -11.41
CA VAL A 393 -23.96 -13.25 -11.52
C VAL A 393 -25.40 -13.66 -11.72
#